data_45765d75cd22ce0906998fbb06a82fd4
#
_entry.id   45765d75cd22ce0906998fbb06a82fd4
#
_cell.length_a   1.000
_cell.length_b   1.000
_cell.length_c   1.000
_cell.angle_alpha   90.00
_cell.angle_beta   90.00
_cell.angle_gamma   90.00
#
_symmetry.space_group_name_H-M   'P 1'
#
loop_
_entity.id
_entity.type
_entity.pdbx_description
1 polymer ?
#
loop_
_entity_poly.entity_id
_entity_poly.type
_entity_poly.pdbx_seq_one_letter_code
_entity_poly.pdbx_strand_id
1 'polypeptide(L)'
;IWQPQPISLSQYKRSFDIIRKNILSGNSFLTNLTCMTLVNTNLGLKDIFYHSRALYKLWLKETFVVFSPEIFIRIENGRISSYPMKGTIDATLPSATRLLMEDEKEAAEHATIVDLIRNDLSIVADNVSVTRYRYVDTLYTNHGPILQTSSEISGVLPKNYVDHLGEILDINKSEEGIETD
;
A
#
# COMPACT_ATOMS: atom_id res chain seq x y z
N ILE A 1 -28.05 -2.36 5.39
CA ILE A 1 -27.47 -2.15 6.75
C ILE A 1 -25.96 -2.32 6.65
N TRP A 2 -25.20 -1.47 7.35
CA TRP A 2 -23.75 -1.56 7.49
C TRP A 2 -23.36 -1.16 8.90
N GLN A 3 -22.99 -2.14 9.71
CA GLN A 3 -22.73 -1.95 11.15
C GLN A 3 -21.37 -2.56 11.51
N PRO A 4 -20.28 -1.76 11.47
CA PRO A 4 -18.96 -2.22 11.91
C PRO A 4 -18.93 -2.40 13.44
N GLN A 5 -18.25 -3.45 13.87
CA GLN A 5 -18.02 -3.80 15.27
C GLN A 5 -16.50 -3.87 15.51
N PRO A 6 -15.82 -2.74 15.66
CA PRO A 6 -14.39 -2.72 15.91
C PRO A 6 -14.07 -3.35 17.28
N ILE A 7 -12.85 -3.86 17.44
CA ILE A 7 -12.37 -4.32 18.73
C ILE A 7 -12.40 -3.17 19.76
N SER A 8 -12.55 -3.50 21.03
CA SER A 8 -12.52 -2.49 22.08
C SER A 8 -11.12 -1.85 22.21
N LEU A 9 -11.09 -0.60 22.67
CA LEU A 9 -9.83 0.10 22.93
C LEU A 9 -8.93 -0.70 23.90
N SER A 10 -9.51 -1.39 24.87
CA SER A 10 -8.75 -2.22 25.81
C SER A 10 -8.12 -3.44 25.15
N GLN A 11 -8.79 -4.06 24.16
CA GLN A 11 -8.22 -5.15 23.37
C GLN A 11 -7.09 -4.64 22.49
N TYR A 12 -7.32 -3.55 21.75
CA TYR A 12 -6.29 -2.90 20.94
C TYR A 12 -5.04 -2.57 21.77
N LYS A 13 -5.23 -1.92 22.90
CA LYS A 13 -4.14 -1.52 23.80
C LYS A 13 -3.32 -2.72 24.27
N ARG A 14 -3.94 -3.83 24.65
CA ARG A 14 -3.20 -5.05 25.04
C ARG A 14 -2.33 -5.57 23.91
N SER A 15 -2.85 -5.66 22.69
CA SER A 15 -2.08 -6.11 21.52
C SER A 15 -0.94 -5.14 21.20
N PHE A 16 -1.20 -3.85 21.24
CA PHE A 16 -0.20 -2.80 21.04
C PHE A 16 0.94 -2.86 22.08
N ASP A 17 0.60 -3.07 23.37
CA ASP A 17 1.59 -3.16 24.46
C ASP A 17 2.51 -4.39 24.28
N ILE A 18 2.01 -5.51 23.76
CA ILE A 18 2.83 -6.69 23.42
C ILE A 18 3.82 -6.36 22.32
N ILE A 19 3.37 -5.76 21.23
CA ILE A 19 4.22 -5.35 20.11
C ILE A 19 5.27 -4.35 20.57
N ARG A 20 4.84 -3.29 21.26
CA ARG A 20 5.75 -2.27 21.79
C ARG A 20 6.84 -2.87 22.66
N LYS A 21 6.49 -3.82 23.55
CA LYS A 21 7.46 -4.52 24.39
C LYS A 21 8.49 -5.28 23.55
N ASN A 22 8.06 -5.99 22.50
CA ASN A 22 8.95 -6.75 21.62
C ASN A 22 9.88 -5.84 20.81
N ILE A 23 9.37 -4.71 20.29
CA ILE A 23 10.20 -3.71 19.60
C ILE A 23 11.25 -3.12 20.56
N LEU A 24 10.85 -2.72 21.77
CA LEU A 24 11.78 -2.18 22.76
C LEU A 24 12.83 -3.19 23.26
N SER A 25 12.52 -4.48 23.17
CA SER A 25 13.45 -5.57 23.49
C SER A 25 14.35 -5.97 22.31
N GLY A 26 14.25 -5.32 21.16
CA GLY A 26 15.03 -5.63 19.97
C GLY A 26 14.61 -6.90 19.21
N ASN A 27 13.44 -7.46 19.51
CA ASN A 27 12.93 -8.67 18.84
C ASN A 27 12.38 -8.36 17.44
N SER A 28 12.03 -7.10 17.17
CA SER A 28 11.61 -6.60 15.86
C SER A 28 11.91 -5.10 15.77
N PHE A 29 12.08 -4.58 14.55
CA PHE A 29 12.29 -3.16 14.30
C PHE A 29 11.01 -2.47 13.78
N LEU A 30 10.19 -3.21 13.06
CA LEU A 30 8.93 -2.73 12.49
C LEU A 30 7.89 -3.84 12.59
N THR A 31 6.64 -3.47 12.90
CA THR A 31 5.53 -4.43 12.97
C THR A 31 4.24 -3.73 12.60
N ASN A 32 3.44 -4.36 11.76
CA ASN A 32 2.09 -3.92 11.46
C ASN A 32 1.08 -4.61 12.41
N LEU A 33 0.35 -3.82 13.20
CA LEU A 33 -0.74 -4.35 14.03
C LEU A 33 -2.06 -4.28 13.27
N THR A 34 -2.44 -5.38 12.66
CA THR A 34 -3.73 -5.52 11.98
C THR A 34 -4.81 -5.99 12.95
N CYS A 35 -5.95 -5.32 12.94
CA CYS A 35 -7.11 -5.67 13.77
C CYS A 35 -8.32 -5.94 12.90
N MET A 36 -8.93 -7.10 13.07
CA MET A 36 -10.17 -7.47 12.38
C MET A 36 -11.34 -6.65 12.91
N THR A 37 -12.14 -6.06 12.02
CA THR A 37 -13.40 -5.43 12.33
C THR A 37 -14.54 -6.25 11.74
N LEU A 38 -15.37 -6.85 12.59
CA LEU A 38 -16.56 -7.53 12.13
C LEU A 38 -17.57 -6.51 11.58
N VAL A 39 -18.23 -6.87 10.49
CA VAL A 39 -19.26 -6.01 9.88
C VAL A 39 -20.56 -6.82 9.77
N ASN A 40 -21.59 -6.37 10.49
CA ASN A 40 -22.94 -6.89 10.28
C ASN A 40 -23.58 -6.15 9.12
N THR A 41 -23.93 -6.88 8.06
CA THR A 41 -24.50 -6.30 6.85
C THR A 41 -25.47 -7.29 6.18
N ASN A 42 -26.44 -6.74 5.45
CA ASN A 42 -27.33 -7.49 4.59
C ASN A 42 -26.86 -7.53 3.12
N LEU A 43 -25.62 -7.07 2.85
CA LEU A 43 -25.03 -7.08 1.53
C LEU A 43 -24.14 -8.31 1.36
N GLY A 44 -24.22 -8.96 0.21
CA GLY A 44 -23.25 -9.98 -0.19
C GLY A 44 -21.95 -9.33 -0.72
N LEU A 45 -20.88 -10.12 -0.84
CA LEU A 45 -19.59 -9.64 -1.40
C LEU A 45 -19.77 -9.05 -2.81
N LYS A 46 -20.65 -9.61 -3.61
CA LYS A 46 -20.99 -9.11 -4.94
C LYS A 46 -21.58 -7.70 -4.88
N ASP A 47 -22.53 -7.47 -3.96
CA ASP A 47 -23.17 -6.16 -3.80
C ASP A 47 -22.15 -5.12 -3.34
N ILE A 48 -21.31 -5.49 -2.38
CA ILE A 48 -20.21 -4.63 -1.87
C ILE A 48 -19.28 -4.26 -3.04
N PHE A 49 -18.87 -5.23 -3.87
CA PHE A 49 -18.00 -4.98 -5.02
C PHE A 49 -18.63 -4.01 -6.03
N TYR A 50 -19.91 -4.21 -6.39
CA TYR A 50 -20.56 -3.37 -7.42
C TYR A 50 -20.90 -1.96 -6.93
N HIS A 51 -21.26 -1.80 -5.66
CA HIS A 51 -21.66 -0.49 -5.11
C HIS A 51 -20.47 0.32 -4.57
N SER A 52 -19.31 -0.30 -4.35
CA SER A 52 -18.12 0.44 -3.92
C SER A 52 -17.51 1.28 -5.04
N ARG A 53 -16.96 2.44 -4.63
CA ARG A 53 -16.25 3.36 -5.52
C ARG A 53 -14.78 3.35 -5.11
N ALA A 54 -14.00 2.49 -5.72
CA ALA A 54 -12.55 2.43 -5.55
C ALA A 54 -11.88 2.39 -6.93
N LEU A 55 -10.66 2.94 -7.01
CA LEU A 55 -9.90 2.99 -8.26
C LEU A 55 -9.52 1.58 -8.71
N TYR A 56 -9.03 0.78 -7.77
CA TYR A 56 -8.71 -0.63 -7.98
C TYR A 56 -9.58 -1.47 -7.07
N LYS A 57 -10.21 -2.49 -7.61
CA LYS A 57 -11.02 -3.42 -6.85
C LYS A 57 -10.96 -4.82 -7.44
N LEU A 58 -10.84 -5.78 -6.56
CA LEU A 58 -10.82 -7.19 -6.90
C LEU A 58 -11.94 -7.91 -6.15
N TRP A 59 -12.64 -8.78 -6.84
CA TRP A 59 -13.59 -9.71 -6.25
C TRP A 59 -13.17 -11.14 -6.59
N LEU A 60 -12.77 -11.89 -5.59
CA LEU A 60 -12.64 -13.34 -5.69
C LEU A 60 -13.97 -13.94 -5.22
N LYS A 61 -14.69 -14.54 -6.18
CA LYS A 61 -16.06 -15.05 -5.96
C LYS A 61 -16.11 -15.95 -4.73
N GLU A 62 -17.13 -15.72 -3.87
CA GLU A 62 -17.41 -16.47 -2.63
C GLU A 62 -16.28 -16.41 -1.56
N THR A 63 -15.25 -15.61 -1.75
CA THR A 63 -14.10 -15.58 -0.85
C THR A 63 -13.90 -14.20 -0.23
N PHE A 64 -13.59 -13.19 -1.04
CA PHE A 64 -13.35 -11.82 -0.56
C PHE A 64 -13.55 -10.76 -1.64
N VAL A 65 -13.60 -9.52 -1.19
CA VAL A 65 -13.42 -8.31 -2.02
C VAL A 65 -12.31 -7.47 -1.44
N VAL A 66 -11.50 -6.86 -2.32
CA VAL A 66 -10.40 -5.97 -1.95
C VAL A 66 -10.55 -4.66 -2.70
N PHE A 67 -10.23 -3.56 -2.03
CA PHE A 67 -10.23 -2.22 -2.57
C PHE A 67 -8.89 -1.55 -2.28
N SER A 68 -8.29 -0.90 -3.27
CA SER A 68 -7.05 -0.16 -3.11
C SER A 68 -7.12 1.20 -3.78
N PRO A 69 -6.62 2.27 -3.16
CA PRO A 69 -6.34 3.54 -3.80
C PRO A 69 -5.05 3.49 -4.63
N GLU A 70 -4.18 2.54 -4.36
CA GLU A 70 -2.82 2.44 -4.92
C GLU A 70 -2.73 1.38 -6.01
N ILE A 71 -1.87 1.63 -6.98
CA ILE A 71 -1.47 0.68 -8.00
C ILE A 71 -0.44 -0.27 -7.37
N PHE A 72 -0.68 -1.57 -7.45
CA PHE A 72 0.31 -2.57 -7.08
C PHE A 72 1.46 -2.57 -8.08
N ILE A 73 1.17 -2.99 -9.30
CA ILE A 73 2.08 -2.92 -10.45
C ILE A 73 1.30 -2.57 -11.72
N ARG A 74 1.98 -2.02 -12.71
CA ARG A 74 1.48 -1.84 -14.06
C ARG A 74 2.42 -2.52 -15.04
N ILE A 75 1.88 -3.31 -15.95
CA ILE A 75 2.65 -3.90 -17.05
C ILE A 75 2.07 -3.38 -18.36
N GLU A 76 2.89 -2.66 -19.12
CA GLU A 76 2.53 -2.13 -20.43
C GLU A 76 3.71 -2.27 -21.40
N ASN A 77 3.46 -2.87 -22.55
CA ASN A 77 4.45 -3.04 -23.63
C ASN A 77 5.79 -3.66 -23.16
N GLY A 78 5.71 -4.66 -22.26
CA GLY A 78 6.89 -5.33 -21.71
C GLY A 78 7.66 -4.51 -20.67
N ARG A 79 7.11 -3.41 -20.18
CA ARG A 79 7.63 -2.66 -19.04
C ARG A 79 6.76 -2.91 -17.80
N ILE A 80 7.42 -3.14 -16.69
CA ILE A 80 6.78 -3.17 -15.37
C ILE A 80 7.07 -1.85 -14.66
N SER A 81 6.06 -1.32 -13.96
CA SER A 81 6.20 -0.12 -13.13
C SER A 81 5.47 -0.30 -11.82
N SER A 82 6.03 0.25 -10.76
CA SER A 82 5.40 0.39 -9.43
C SER A 82 5.42 1.86 -9.00
N TYR A 83 4.45 2.23 -8.16
CA TYR A 83 4.18 3.62 -7.78
C TYR A 83 4.06 3.75 -6.26
N PRO A 84 5.16 3.57 -5.50
CA PRO A 84 5.10 3.71 -4.04
C PRO A 84 4.64 5.10 -3.64
N MET A 85 3.77 5.13 -2.65
CA MET A 85 3.19 6.35 -2.10
C MET A 85 3.48 6.45 -0.61
N LYS A 86 4.01 7.59 -0.15
CA LYS A 86 4.24 7.89 1.28
C LYS A 86 4.04 9.37 1.55
N GLY A 87 3.55 9.66 2.77
CA GLY A 87 3.27 11.03 3.18
C GLY A 87 1.96 11.55 2.57
N THR A 88 1.07 11.96 3.43
CA THR A 88 -0.25 12.47 3.05
C THR A 88 -0.57 13.71 3.87
N ILE A 89 -1.09 14.74 3.21
CA ILE A 89 -1.51 15.98 3.87
C ILE A 89 -2.82 16.49 3.25
N ASP A 90 -3.62 17.19 4.04
CA ASP A 90 -4.81 17.88 3.55
C ASP A 90 -4.40 18.96 2.52
N ALA A 91 -4.92 18.84 1.29
CA ALA A 91 -4.59 19.75 0.20
C ALA A 91 -5.13 21.18 0.42
N THR A 92 -6.07 21.36 1.35
CA THR A 92 -6.65 22.68 1.67
C THR A 92 -5.77 23.52 2.60
N LEU A 93 -4.75 22.91 3.22
CA LEU A 93 -3.85 23.64 4.10
C LEU A 93 -2.97 24.65 3.34
N PRO A 94 -2.70 25.82 3.92
CA PRO A 94 -1.76 26.77 3.32
C PRO A 94 -0.37 26.12 3.15
N SER A 95 0.18 26.21 1.95
CA SER A 95 1.50 25.67 1.61
C SER A 95 1.61 24.14 1.79
N ALA A 96 0.50 23.38 1.65
CA ALA A 96 0.46 21.93 1.84
C ALA A 96 1.56 21.19 1.08
N THR A 97 1.78 21.52 -0.19
CA THR A 97 2.85 20.92 -1.01
C THR A 97 4.24 21.12 -0.39
N ARG A 98 4.53 22.33 0.11
CA ARG A 98 5.81 22.62 0.73
C ARG A 98 5.98 21.83 2.03
N LEU A 99 4.97 21.85 2.90
CA LEU A 99 4.99 21.11 4.16
C LEU A 99 5.22 19.62 3.94
N LEU A 100 4.54 19.03 2.94
CA LEU A 100 4.71 17.62 2.59
C LEU A 100 6.12 17.31 2.05
N MET A 101 6.68 18.18 1.22
CA MET A 101 8.00 17.96 0.62
C MET A 101 9.15 18.22 1.57
N GLU A 102 8.99 19.11 2.56
CA GLU A 102 10.00 19.45 3.56
C GLU A 102 9.97 18.52 4.79
N ASP A 103 9.01 17.59 4.90
CA ASP A 103 8.98 16.61 5.98
C ASP A 103 10.11 15.59 5.82
N GLU A 104 11.14 15.71 6.68
CA GLU A 104 12.34 14.87 6.65
C GLU A 104 12.04 13.40 7.00
N LYS A 105 11.10 13.16 7.92
CA LYS A 105 10.71 11.81 8.32
C LYS A 105 10.03 11.09 7.15
N GLU A 106 9.03 11.73 6.55
CA GLU A 106 8.33 11.18 5.38
C GLU A 106 9.28 11.02 4.18
N ALA A 107 10.27 11.91 4.03
CA ALA A 107 11.30 11.79 3.00
C ALA A 107 12.17 10.54 3.20
N ALA A 108 12.60 10.27 4.42
CA ALA A 108 13.43 9.10 4.75
C ALA A 108 12.64 7.78 4.58
N GLU A 109 11.39 7.74 5.05
CA GLU A 109 10.52 6.58 4.87
C GLU A 109 10.26 6.32 3.37
N HIS A 110 10.01 7.38 2.59
CA HIS A 110 9.79 7.27 1.15
C HIS A 110 11.03 6.77 0.41
N ALA A 111 12.22 7.24 0.79
CA ALA A 111 13.48 6.77 0.20
C ALA A 111 13.69 5.26 0.46
N THR A 112 13.38 4.81 1.67
CA THR A 112 13.50 3.40 2.05
C THR A 112 12.57 2.51 1.22
N ILE A 113 11.30 2.90 1.07
CA ILE A 113 10.34 2.10 0.29
C ILE A 113 10.67 2.10 -1.20
N VAL A 114 11.15 3.22 -1.75
CA VAL A 114 11.59 3.30 -3.14
C VAL A 114 12.77 2.37 -3.41
N ASP A 115 13.74 2.30 -2.49
CA ASP A 115 14.89 1.40 -2.63
C ASP A 115 14.49 -0.06 -2.52
N LEU A 116 13.58 -0.39 -1.61
CA LEU A 116 13.04 -1.73 -1.45
C LEU A 116 12.35 -2.19 -2.74
N ILE A 117 11.39 -1.41 -3.25
CA ILE A 117 10.66 -1.75 -4.48
C ILE A 117 11.59 -1.80 -5.70
N ARG A 118 12.59 -0.93 -5.77
CA ARG A 118 13.61 -0.99 -6.83
C ARG A 118 14.36 -2.33 -6.80
N ASN A 119 14.74 -2.81 -5.62
CA ASN A 119 15.39 -4.10 -5.45
C ASN A 119 14.45 -5.25 -5.83
N ASP A 120 13.21 -5.22 -5.37
CA ASP A 120 12.21 -6.25 -5.65
C ASP A 120 11.94 -6.35 -7.16
N LEU A 121 11.71 -5.23 -7.84
CA LEU A 121 11.54 -5.21 -9.30
C LEU A 121 12.76 -5.74 -10.05
N SER A 122 13.96 -5.56 -9.50
CA SER A 122 15.20 -6.06 -10.11
C SER A 122 15.33 -7.58 -10.11
N ILE A 123 14.48 -8.29 -9.37
CA ILE A 123 14.42 -9.77 -9.38
C ILE A 123 13.78 -10.27 -10.68
N VAL A 124 12.82 -9.52 -11.23
CA VAL A 124 12.00 -9.96 -12.37
C VAL A 124 12.17 -9.10 -13.64
N ALA A 125 12.89 -7.98 -13.54
CA ALA A 125 13.06 -7.04 -14.65
C ALA A 125 14.50 -6.53 -14.76
N ASP A 126 14.89 -6.20 -15.98
CA ASP A 126 16.17 -5.56 -16.30
C ASP A 126 16.04 -4.03 -16.33
N ASN A 127 17.18 -3.33 -16.18
CA ASN A 127 17.29 -1.87 -16.30
C ASN A 127 16.32 -1.12 -15.39
N VAL A 128 16.14 -1.63 -14.18
CA VAL A 128 15.25 -1.02 -13.18
C VAL A 128 15.83 0.31 -12.72
N SER A 129 15.00 1.35 -12.78
CA SER A 129 15.38 2.70 -12.38
C SER A 129 14.20 3.49 -11.85
N VAL A 130 14.48 4.48 -11.00
CA VAL A 130 13.49 5.45 -10.56
C VAL A 130 13.32 6.49 -11.65
N THR A 131 12.20 6.46 -12.35
CA THR A 131 11.91 7.36 -13.48
C THR A 131 11.38 8.72 -13.02
N ARG A 132 10.68 8.74 -11.90
CA ARG A 132 10.22 9.97 -11.21
C ARG A 132 10.35 9.79 -9.72
N TYR A 133 10.96 10.73 -9.02
CA TYR A 133 11.18 10.66 -7.58
C TYR A 133 10.43 11.75 -6.83
N ARG A 134 9.67 11.37 -5.79
CA ARG A 134 8.95 12.26 -4.87
C ARG A 134 8.18 13.38 -5.57
N TYR A 135 7.32 13.05 -6.52
CA TYR A 135 6.37 14.00 -7.07
C TYR A 135 5.07 14.02 -6.24
N VAL A 136 4.33 15.11 -6.32
CA VAL A 136 3.10 15.27 -5.56
C VAL A 136 1.91 14.99 -6.44
N ASP A 137 1.06 14.07 -5.98
CA ASP A 137 -0.25 13.79 -6.58
C ASP A 137 -1.38 14.37 -5.71
N THR A 138 -2.48 14.75 -6.36
CA THR A 138 -3.71 15.13 -5.69
C THR A 138 -4.72 14.01 -5.79
N LEU A 139 -5.16 13.50 -4.64
CA LEU A 139 -6.20 12.48 -4.55
C LEU A 139 -7.49 13.09 -4.03
N TYR A 140 -8.60 12.78 -4.69
CA TYR A 140 -9.92 13.24 -4.27
C TYR A 140 -10.62 12.15 -3.45
N THR A 141 -10.83 12.43 -2.18
CA THR A 141 -11.51 11.53 -1.25
C THR A 141 -12.92 12.01 -0.92
N ASN A 142 -13.72 11.19 -0.24
CA ASN A 142 -15.05 11.59 0.24
C ASN A 142 -15.00 12.71 1.29
N HIS A 143 -13.84 12.96 1.89
CA HIS A 143 -13.60 14.01 2.90
C HIS A 143 -12.89 15.24 2.36
N GLY A 144 -12.58 15.28 1.06
CA GLY A 144 -11.88 16.38 0.42
C GLY A 144 -10.59 15.93 -0.29
N PRO A 145 -9.89 16.88 -0.96
CA PRO A 145 -8.66 16.58 -1.64
C PRO A 145 -7.49 16.43 -0.64
N ILE A 146 -6.64 15.46 -0.90
CA ILE A 146 -5.38 15.27 -0.18
C ILE A 146 -4.22 15.30 -1.16
N LEU A 147 -3.05 15.76 -0.71
CA LEU A 147 -1.79 15.62 -1.41
C LEU A 147 -1.05 14.40 -0.89
N GLN A 148 -0.41 13.68 -1.79
CA GLN A 148 0.41 12.52 -1.46
C GLN A 148 1.70 12.56 -2.29
N THR A 149 2.84 12.17 -1.70
CA THR A 149 4.08 11.99 -2.45
C THR A 149 4.12 10.60 -3.05
N SER A 150 4.50 10.53 -4.32
CA SER A 150 4.64 9.30 -5.09
C SER A 150 6.01 9.25 -5.76
N SER A 151 6.47 8.06 -6.07
CA SER A 151 7.59 7.85 -7.01
C SER A 151 7.18 6.83 -8.07
N GLU A 152 7.87 6.82 -9.18
CA GLU A 152 7.69 5.83 -10.23
C GLU A 152 9.00 5.08 -10.43
N ILE A 153 8.94 3.75 -10.30
CA ILE A 153 10.05 2.84 -10.53
C ILE A 153 9.66 1.96 -11.69
N SER A 154 10.52 1.81 -12.68
CA SER A 154 10.21 1.05 -13.89
C SER A 154 11.38 0.21 -14.35
N GLY A 155 11.08 -0.97 -14.91
CA GLY A 155 12.03 -1.89 -15.51
C GLY A 155 11.48 -2.52 -16.78
N VAL A 156 12.31 -3.30 -17.45
CA VAL A 156 11.96 -4.01 -18.68
C VAL A 156 11.84 -5.50 -18.37
N LEU A 157 10.66 -6.06 -18.63
CA LEU A 157 10.42 -7.49 -18.45
C LEU A 157 11.02 -8.32 -19.58
N PRO A 158 11.44 -9.57 -19.32
CA PRO A 158 11.85 -10.51 -20.36
C PRO A 158 10.68 -10.79 -21.32
N LYS A 159 10.98 -11.13 -22.57
CA LYS A 159 9.94 -11.33 -23.61
C LYS A 159 8.90 -12.37 -23.27
N ASN A 160 9.27 -13.36 -22.45
CA ASN A 160 8.39 -14.45 -22.00
C ASN A 160 7.76 -14.18 -20.63
N TYR A 161 7.68 -12.94 -20.17
CA TYR A 161 7.19 -12.59 -18.83
C TYR A 161 5.78 -13.13 -18.53
N VAL A 162 4.96 -13.35 -19.56
CA VAL A 162 3.60 -13.89 -19.40
C VAL A 162 3.61 -15.29 -18.78
N ASP A 163 4.65 -16.09 -19.08
CA ASP A 163 4.83 -17.44 -18.53
C ASP A 163 5.24 -17.41 -17.05
N HIS A 164 5.70 -16.25 -16.55
CA HIS A 164 6.22 -16.02 -15.20
C HIS A 164 5.39 -15.02 -14.39
N LEU A 165 4.11 -14.79 -14.75
CA LEU A 165 3.25 -13.84 -14.04
C LEU A 165 3.11 -14.13 -12.54
N GLY A 166 3.15 -15.41 -12.14
CA GLY A 166 3.11 -15.79 -10.73
C GLY A 166 4.32 -15.26 -9.95
N GLU A 167 5.51 -15.38 -10.50
CA GLU A 167 6.75 -14.85 -9.89
C GLU A 167 6.71 -13.32 -9.80
N ILE A 168 6.19 -12.66 -10.83
CA ILE A 168 6.02 -11.20 -10.85
C ILE A 168 5.04 -10.73 -9.78
N LEU A 169 3.98 -11.48 -9.50
CA LEU A 169 3.01 -11.14 -8.45
C LEU A 169 3.55 -11.40 -7.04
N ASP A 170 4.58 -12.22 -6.92
CA ASP A 170 5.22 -12.57 -5.64
C ASP A 170 6.30 -11.58 -5.19
N ILE A 171 6.72 -10.62 -6.03
CA ILE A 171 7.87 -9.76 -5.77
C ILE A 171 7.72 -8.80 -4.58
N ASN A 172 6.51 -8.41 -4.22
CA ASN A 172 6.27 -7.44 -3.14
C ASN A 172 6.01 -8.09 -1.77
N LYS A 173 6.39 -9.35 -1.57
CA LYS A 173 6.26 -10.02 -0.25
C LYS A 173 7.10 -9.37 0.84
N SER A 174 8.13 -8.62 0.49
CA SER A 174 8.98 -7.91 1.45
C SER A 174 8.32 -6.70 2.12
N GLU A 175 7.27 -6.12 1.52
CA GLU A 175 6.48 -5.05 2.15
C GLU A 175 5.40 -5.56 3.11
N GLU A 176 4.85 -6.72 2.85
CA GLU A 176 3.88 -7.38 3.71
C GLU A 176 4.66 -8.27 4.67
N GLY A 177 4.90 -7.78 5.88
CA GLY A 177 5.66 -8.48 6.91
C GLY A 177 5.33 -9.97 6.96
N ILE A 178 6.34 -10.77 7.18
CA ILE A 178 6.31 -12.22 7.32
C ILE A 178 5.14 -12.61 8.21
N GLU A 179 4.11 -13.22 7.63
CA GLU A 179 3.15 -13.99 8.39
C GLU A 179 3.90 -15.20 8.97
N THR A 180 4.09 -15.21 10.26
CA THR A 180 4.46 -16.42 10.98
C THR A 180 3.18 -17.11 11.38
N ASP A 181 3.01 -18.35 10.95
CA ASP A 181 2.01 -19.30 11.42
C ASP A 181 1.92 -19.38 12.95
#